data_72c0e48a5ec31207387ce6a7864e158e
#
_entry.id   72c0e48a5ec31207387ce6a7864e158e
#
_cell.length_a   1.000
_cell.length_b   1.000
_cell.length_c   1.000
_cell.angle_alpha   90.00
_cell.angle_beta   90.00
_cell.angle_gamma   90.00
#
_symmetry.space_group_name_H-M   'P 1'
#
loop_
_entity.id
_entity.type
_entity.pdbx_description
1 polymer ?
#
loop_
_entity_poly.entity_id
_entity_poly.type
_entity_poly.pdbx_seq_one_letter_code
_entity_poly.pdbx_strand_id
1 'polypeptide(L)'
;MTFNRLPPEIAPHTVDLEDLAAIAASIDIPKDRSDGTLAMAFFLGDMQFGKFENGTYEENVERVIRAINQAAATIATKIALGYHVGHIHVGWLGDHIEGFVSQGGSNTWRTSLTLSDQLRITRFVMTHALIQFAPLANRLTMAAVPGNHGESQRISGKGQTRYDDNHDT
;
A
#
# COMPACT_ATOMS: atom_id res chain seq x y z
N MET A 1 5.42 -18.92 -16.64
CA MET A 1 4.92 -18.22 -15.44
C MET A 1 3.71 -17.40 -15.85
N THR A 2 2.54 -17.86 -15.49
CA THR A 2 1.28 -17.15 -15.78
C THR A 2 1.15 -16.03 -14.78
N PHE A 3 1.24 -14.79 -15.25
CA PHE A 3 0.88 -13.64 -14.43
C PHE A 3 -0.60 -13.77 -14.09
N ASN A 4 -0.94 -13.92 -12.80
CA ASN A 4 -2.30 -13.73 -12.35
C ASN A 4 -2.67 -12.28 -12.67
N ARG A 5 -3.40 -12.07 -13.76
CA ARG A 5 -4.16 -10.85 -13.95
C ARG A 5 -5.05 -10.67 -12.73
N LEU A 6 -5.08 -9.46 -12.19
CA LEU A 6 -6.12 -9.07 -11.23
C LEU A 6 -7.46 -9.59 -11.72
N PRO A 7 -8.27 -10.20 -10.86
CA PRO A 7 -9.61 -10.64 -11.27
C PRO A 7 -10.32 -9.45 -11.93
N PRO A 8 -10.92 -9.62 -13.10
CA PRO A 8 -11.55 -8.52 -13.84
C PRO A 8 -12.73 -7.86 -13.13
N GLU A 9 -13.12 -8.37 -11.96
CA GLU A 9 -14.30 -7.93 -11.20
C GLU A 9 -14.01 -6.95 -10.06
N ILE A 10 -12.74 -6.69 -9.71
CA ILE A 10 -12.44 -5.63 -8.74
C ILE A 10 -12.15 -4.34 -9.52
N ALA A 11 -13.19 -3.75 -10.04
CA ALA A 11 -13.11 -2.37 -10.49
C ALA A 11 -12.75 -1.49 -9.26
N PRO A 12 -11.81 -0.55 -9.37
CA PRO A 12 -11.38 0.29 -8.24
C PRO A 12 -12.51 1.12 -7.60
N HIS A 13 -13.71 1.03 -8.12
CA HIS A 13 -14.88 1.84 -7.73
C HIS A 13 -15.70 1.28 -6.58
N THR A 14 -15.46 0.04 -6.11
CA THR A 14 -16.44 -0.67 -5.28
C THR A 14 -15.90 -1.27 -3.98
N VAL A 15 -14.64 -1.06 -3.61
CA VAL A 15 -14.14 -1.57 -2.32
C VAL A 15 -14.56 -0.61 -1.21
N ASP A 16 -15.64 -0.92 -0.51
CA ASP A 16 -16.04 -0.20 0.68
C ASP A 16 -15.42 -0.81 1.96
N LEU A 17 -15.70 -0.22 3.11
CA LEU A 17 -15.16 -0.71 4.39
C LEU A 17 -15.71 -2.09 4.78
N GLU A 18 -16.92 -2.44 4.35
CA GLU A 18 -17.53 -3.75 4.61
C GLU A 18 -16.85 -4.83 3.76
N ASP A 19 -16.53 -4.52 2.51
CA ASP A 19 -15.75 -5.39 1.63
C ASP A 19 -14.34 -5.63 2.19
N LEU A 20 -13.68 -4.59 2.69
CA LEU A 20 -12.36 -4.71 3.33
C LEU A 20 -12.43 -5.56 4.61
N ALA A 21 -13.47 -5.39 5.43
CA ALA A 21 -13.68 -6.18 6.63
C ALA A 21 -13.95 -7.65 6.28
N ALA A 22 -14.75 -7.92 5.24
CA ALA A 22 -15.03 -9.27 4.76
C ALA A 22 -13.76 -9.95 4.21
N ILE A 23 -12.96 -9.23 3.44
CA ILE A 23 -11.65 -9.72 2.95
C ILE A 23 -10.74 -10.03 4.14
N ALA A 24 -10.62 -9.12 5.10
CA ALA A 24 -9.79 -9.32 6.28
C ALA A 24 -10.24 -10.54 7.11
N ALA A 25 -11.56 -10.73 7.25
CA ALA A 25 -12.12 -11.90 7.94
C ALA A 25 -11.92 -13.23 7.18
N SER A 26 -11.75 -13.18 5.86
CA SER A 26 -11.52 -14.37 5.02
C SER A 26 -10.06 -14.82 5.00
N ILE A 27 -9.13 -14.01 5.51
CA ILE A 27 -7.72 -14.36 5.55
C ILE A 27 -7.51 -15.45 6.62
N ASP A 28 -7.13 -16.64 6.19
CA ASP A 28 -6.75 -17.71 7.10
C ASP A 28 -5.34 -17.43 7.67
N ILE A 29 -5.32 -17.01 8.93
CA ILE A 29 -4.07 -16.81 9.66
C ILE A 29 -3.74 -18.13 10.37
N PRO A 30 -2.66 -18.83 9.99
CA PRO A 30 -2.29 -20.08 10.61
C PRO A 30 -2.07 -19.93 12.11
N LYS A 31 -2.87 -20.65 12.92
CA LYS A 31 -2.88 -20.52 14.39
C LYS A 31 -1.68 -21.20 15.09
N ASP A 32 -0.94 -22.05 14.39
CA ASP A 32 0.07 -22.94 14.98
C ASP A 32 1.51 -22.63 14.56
N ARG A 33 1.81 -21.40 14.21
CA ARG A 33 3.21 -21.02 14.03
C ARG A 33 3.80 -20.65 15.38
N SER A 34 4.86 -21.35 15.78
CA SER A 34 5.69 -21.01 16.93
C SER A 34 6.09 -19.52 16.87
N ASP A 35 6.23 -18.88 18.02
CA ASP A 35 6.78 -17.53 18.12
C ASP A 35 8.12 -17.48 17.37
N GLY A 36 8.07 -17.05 16.11
CA GLY A 36 9.22 -17.06 15.24
C GLY A 36 10.27 -16.08 15.74
N THR A 37 11.51 -16.48 15.59
CA THR A 37 12.67 -15.67 16.01
C THR A 37 13.01 -14.53 15.03
N LEU A 38 12.41 -14.54 13.83
CA LEU A 38 12.67 -13.55 12.79
C LEU A 38 11.49 -12.58 12.63
N ALA A 39 11.83 -11.32 12.53
CA ALA A 39 10.92 -10.28 12.02
C ALA A 39 11.38 -9.85 10.63
N MET A 40 10.42 -9.66 9.74
CA MET A 40 10.63 -9.11 8.40
C MET A 40 9.97 -7.75 8.32
N ALA A 41 10.66 -6.77 7.73
CA ALA A 41 10.11 -5.45 7.48
C ALA A 41 10.09 -5.18 5.97
N PHE A 42 8.98 -4.65 5.51
CA PHE A 42 8.78 -4.25 4.12
C PHE A 42 8.30 -2.79 4.10
N PHE A 43 9.04 -1.94 3.39
CA PHE A 43 8.76 -0.52 3.35
C PHE A 43 8.41 -0.07 1.93
N LEU A 44 7.36 0.72 1.82
CA LEU A 44 6.89 1.36 0.60
C LEU A 44 6.74 2.86 0.84
N GLY A 45 7.24 3.66 -0.06
CA GLY A 45 7.10 5.11 -0.02
C GLY A 45 7.24 5.70 -1.40
N ASP A 46 6.88 6.97 -1.54
CA ASP A 46 7.06 7.76 -2.76
C ASP A 46 6.42 7.11 -4.00
N MET A 47 5.27 6.46 -3.82
CA MET A 47 4.58 5.78 -4.91
C MET A 47 3.91 6.77 -5.86
N GLN A 48 3.44 7.89 -5.34
CA GLN A 48 2.85 9.02 -6.07
C GLN A 48 1.88 8.56 -7.17
N PHE A 49 0.88 7.75 -6.78
CA PHE A 49 -0.12 7.25 -7.73
C PHE A 49 -0.79 8.41 -8.46
N GLY A 50 -0.77 8.34 -9.79
CA GLY A 50 -1.32 9.35 -10.67
C GLY A 50 -0.27 10.27 -11.31
N LYS A 51 0.97 10.27 -10.86
CA LYS A 51 2.03 11.12 -11.43
C LYS A 51 2.41 10.67 -12.83
N PHE A 52 2.39 11.59 -13.79
CA PHE A 52 2.71 11.28 -15.20
C PHE A 52 4.15 10.84 -15.44
N GLU A 53 5.09 11.36 -14.67
CA GLU A 53 6.52 11.07 -14.82
C GLU A 53 6.87 9.61 -14.48
N ASN A 54 5.95 8.92 -13.80
CA ASN A 54 6.12 7.50 -13.42
C ASN A 54 5.56 6.52 -14.47
N GLY A 55 5.20 6.99 -15.64
CA GLY A 55 4.46 6.23 -16.65
C GLY A 55 2.95 6.34 -16.47
N THR A 56 2.18 5.40 -16.99
CA THR A 56 0.75 5.36 -16.72
C THR A 56 0.52 4.94 -15.25
N TYR A 57 -0.64 5.30 -14.70
CA TYR A 57 -0.96 4.90 -13.32
C TYR A 57 -1.07 3.37 -13.19
N GLU A 58 -1.53 2.68 -14.24
CA GLU A 58 -1.61 1.23 -14.30
C GLU A 58 -0.21 0.60 -14.20
N GLU A 59 0.76 1.11 -14.97
CA GLU A 59 2.15 0.62 -14.91
C GLU A 59 2.77 0.85 -13.54
N ASN A 60 2.44 1.98 -12.88
CA ASN A 60 2.91 2.26 -11.53
C ASN A 60 2.31 1.28 -10.53
N VAL A 61 0.99 1.06 -10.57
CA VAL A 61 0.28 0.09 -9.73
C VAL A 61 0.84 -1.32 -9.94
N GLU A 62 1.01 -1.77 -11.19
CA GLU A 62 1.58 -3.08 -11.51
C GLU A 62 2.99 -3.25 -10.92
N ARG A 63 3.80 -2.21 -10.97
CA ARG A 63 5.17 -2.22 -10.41
C ARG A 63 5.14 -2.44 -8.91
N VAL A 64 4.27 -1.71 -8.19
CA VAL A 64 4.13 -1.83 -6.74
C VAL A 64 3.56 -3.19 -6.35
N ILE A 65 2.51 -3.66 -7.02
CA ILE A 65 1.93 -4.99 -6.82
C ILE A 65 2.97 -6.09 -7.04
N ARG A 66 3.79 -5.96 -8.08
CA ARG A 66 4.88 -6.90 -8.35
C ARG A 66 5.92 -6.92 -7.22
N ALA A 67 6.27 -5.76 -6.68
CA ALA A 67 7.19 -5.66 -5.55
C ALA A 67 6.63 -6.35 -4.29
N ILE A 68 5.34 -6.14 -3.97
CA ILE A 68 4.65 -6.80 -2.87
C ILE A 68 4.65 -8.33 -3.06
N ASN A 69 4.27 -8.80 -4.25
CA ASN A 69 4.22 -10.23 -4.55
C ASN A 69 5.62 -10.88 -4.48
N GLN A 70 6.64 -10.19 -4.95
CA GLN A 70 8.02 -10.67 -4.88
C GLN A 70 8.52 -10.74 -3.43
N ALA A 71 8.18 -9.77 -2.61
CA ALA A 71 8.51 -9.78 -1.18
C ALA A 71 7.80 -10.94 -0.46
N ALA A 72 6.51 -11.14 -0.72
CA ALA A 72 5.75 -12.25 -0.16
C ALA A 72 6.33 -13.61 -0.58
N ALA A 73 6.67 -13.78 -1.85
CA ALA A 73 7.31 -15.00 -2.36
C ALA A 73 8.69 -15.24 -1.72
N THR A 74 9.45 -14.18 -1.49
CA THR A 74 10.74 -14.26 -0.80
C THR A 74 10.57 -14.74 0.64
N ILE A 75 9.58 -14.20 1.36
CA ILE A 75 9.27 -14.63 2.73
C ILE A 75 8.82 -16.10 2.75
N ALA A 76 7.91 -16.47 1.84
CA ALA A 76 7.43 -17.86 1.71
C ALA A 76 8.59 -18.83 1.44
N THR A 77 9.52 -18.46 0.58
CA THR A 77 10.73 -19.24 0.31
C THR A 77 11.58 -19.43 1.56
N LYS A 78 11.79 -18.36 2.35
CA LYS A 78 12.53 -18.46 3.60
C LYS A 78 11.83 -19.39 4.59
N ILE A 79 10.52 -19.32 4.70
CA ILE A 79 9.72 -20.23 5.54
C ILE A 79 9.90 -21.67 5.09
N ALA A 80 9.84 -21.93 3.79
CA ALA A 80 10.05 -23.28 3.22
C ALA A 80 11.47 -23.81 3.48
N LEU A 81 12.46 -22.95 3.63
CA LEU A 81 13.82 -23.29 4.02
C LEU A 81 14.02 -23.48 5.53
N GLY A 82 12.94 -23.43 6.31
CA GLY A 82 12.97 -23.67 7.77
C GLY A 82 13.20 -22.41 8.62
N TYR A 83 13.15 -21.21 8.04
CA TYR A 83 13.17 -19.98 8.85
C TYR A 83 11.82 -19.75 9.52
N HIS A 84 11.84 -19.41 10.81
CA HIS A 84 10.63 -19.13 11.58
C HIS A 84 10.36 -17.62 11.58
N VAL A 85 9.48 -17.17 10.69
CA VAL A 85 9.03 -15.77 10.60
C VAL A 85 7.82 -15.58 11.51
N GLY A 86 8.01 -14.95 12.66
CA GLY A 86 6.93 -14.68 13.62
C GLY A 86 6.22 -13.35 13.40
N HIS A 87 6.91 -12.38 12.81
CA HIS A 87 6.37 -11.04 12.64
C HIS A 87 6.73 -10.46 11.27
N ILE A 88 5.73 -9.89 10.60
CA ILE A 88 5.93 -9.05 9.42
C ILE A 88 5.46 -7.63 9.76
N HIS A 89 6.28 -6.64 9.47
CA HIS A 89 5.92 -5.23 9.56
C HIS A 89 5.91 -4.59 8.18
N VAL A 90 4.81 -3.90 7.86
CA VAL A 90 4.68 -3.11 6.61
C VAL A 90 4.65 -1.63 6.98
N GLY A 91 5.66 -0.90 6.54
CA GLY A 91 5.75 0.54 6.72
C GLY A 91 5.40 1.29 5.43
N TRP A 92 4.44 2.18 5.53
CA TRP A 92 4.03 3.09 4.46
C TRP A 92 4.68 4.45 4.73
N LEU A 93 5.65 4.82 3.90
CA LEU A 93 6.57 5.93 4.19
C LEU A 93 6.14 7.27 3.59
N GLY A 94 4.84 7.44 3.36
CA GLY A 94 4.27 8.68 2.82
C GLY A 94 4.40 8.79 1.30
N ASP A 95 3.83 9.88 0.77
CA ASP A 95 3.78 10.19 -0.65
C ASP A 95 3.19 9.04 -1.50
N HIS A 96 2.12 8.43 -0.98
CA HIS A 96 1.42 7.35 -1.68
C HIS A 96 0.65 7.89 -2.88
N ILE A 97 0.12 9.11 -2.77
CA ILE A 97 -0.60 9.81 -3.82
C ILE A 97 0.25 10.95 -4.38
N GLU A 98 -0.04 11.40 -5.62
CA GLU A 98 0.53 12.63 -6.15
C GLU A 98 -0.08 13.87 -5.50
N GLY A 99 -1.37 13.81 -5.13
CA GLY A 99 -2.08 14.92 -4.52
C GLY A 99 -2.18 16.14 -5.43
N PHE A 100 -2.60 17.27 -4.86
CA PHE A 100 -2.79 18.52 -5.61
C PHE A 100 -2.18 19.74 -4.94
N VAL A 101 -1.70 19.62 -3.72
CA VAL A 101 -1.35 20.76 -2.85
C VAL A 101 0.15 21.02 -2.80
N SER A 102 0.96 19.98 -2.90
CA SER A 102 2.41 20.11 -2.86
C SER A 102 2.94 20.89 -4.07
N GLN A 103 4.19 21.30 -4.03
CA GLN A 103 4.86 22.07 -5.09
C GLN A 103 4.08 23.31 -5.56
N GLY A 104 3.41 24.00 -4.61
CA GLY A 104 2.64 25.19 -4.91
C GLY A 104 1.36 24.96 -5.72
N GLY A 105 0.82 23.73 -5.69
CA GLY A 105 -0.37 23.33 -6.43
C GLY A 105 -0.11 22.91 -7.88
N SER A 106 1.15 22.86 -8.30
CA SER A 106 1.49 22.46 -9.69
C SER A 106 1.22 20.99 -9.97
N ASN A 107 1.05 20.16 -8.95
CA ASN A 107 0.70 18.75 -9.06
C ASN A 107 -0.61 18.51 -9.79
N THR A 108 -1.56 19.45 -9.71
CA THR A 108 -2.83 19.38 -10.44
C THR A 108 -2.64 19.13 -11.94
N TRP A 109 -1.58 19.64 -12.52
CA TRP A 109 -1.26 19.49 -13.95
C TRP A 109 -0.36 18.28 -14.25
N ARG A 110 0.04 17.55 -13.21
CA ARG A 110 0.97 16.41 -13.31
C ARG A 110 0.32 15.07 -13.04
N THR A 111 -0.98 15.05 -12.84
CA THR A 111 -1.74 13.81 -12.61
C THR A 111 -2.91 13.67 -13.56
N SER A 112 -3.17 12.44 -13.97
CA SER A 112 -4.35 12.04 -14.75
C SER A 112 -5.51 11.59 -13.89
N LEU A 113 -5.30 11.46 -12.58
CA LEU A 113 -6.26 10.87 -11.65
C LEU A 113 -6.89 11.93 -10.75
N THR A 114 -8.18 11.76 -10.45
CA THR A 114 -8.81 12.53 -9.36
C THR A 114 -8.21 12.11 -8.01
N LEU A 115 -8.36 12.96 -6.99
CA LEU A 115 -7.92 12.61 -5.63
C LEU A 115 -8.59 11.32 -5.13
N SER A 116 -9.88 11.16 -5.42
CA SER A 116 -10.63 9.97 -5.04
C SER A 116 -10.08 8.71 -5.69
N ASP A 117 -9.63 8.78 -6.95
CA ASP A 117 -9.03 7.64 -7.63
C ASP A 117 -7.67 7.30 -7.05
N GLN A 118 -6.84 8.30 -6.77
CA GLN A 118 -5.55 8.11 -6.11
C GLN A 118 -5.71 7.41 -4.76
N LEU A 119 -6.68 7.85 -3.94
CA LEU A 119 -6.97 7.24 -2.64
C LEU A 119 -7.50 5.80 -2.76
N ARG A 120 -8.37 5.53 -3.75
CA ARG A 120 -8.86 4.16 -4.00
C ARG A 120 -7.73 3.23 -4.40
N ILE A 121 -6.84 3.67 -5.28
CA ILE A 121 -5.67 2.90 -5.70
C ILE A 121 -4.76 2.61 -4.50
N THR A 122 -4.50 3.61 -3.67
CA THR A 122 -3.68 3.44 -2.46
C THR A 122 -4.29 2.38 -1.54
N ARG A 123 -5.59 2.48 -1.24
CA ARG A 123 -6.30 1.49 -0.40
C ARG A 123 -6.26 0.09 -1.01
N PHE A 124 -6.45 -0.02 -2.31
CA PHE A 124 -6.36 -1.28 -3.03
C PHE A 124 -4.98 -1.92 -2.86
N VAL A 125 -3.90 -1.15 -3.06
CA VAL A 125 -2.52 -1.64 -2.90
C VAL A 125 -2.23 -2.04 -1.46
N MET A 126 -2.68 -1.25 -0.49
CA MET A 126 -2.53 -1.57 0.94
C MET A 126 -3.26 -2.87 1.29
N THR A 127 -4.49 -3.03 0.82
CA THR A 127 -5.28 -4.26 1.00
C THR A 127 -4.59 -5.46 0.37
N HIS A 128 -4.06 -5.31 -0.85
CA HIS A 128 -3.30 -6.36 -1.52
C HIS A 128 -2.09 -6.79 -0.68
N ALA A 129 -1.34 -5.85 -0.11
CA ALA A 129 -0.23 -6.16 0.78
C ALA A 129 -0.66 -6.97 2.01
N LEU A 130 -1.80 -6.60 2.64
CA LEU A 130 -2.35 -7.35 3.76
C LEU A 130 -2.68 -8.80 3.36
N ILE A 131 -3.36 -8.99 2.23
CA ILE A 131 -3.73 -10.32 1.72
C ILE A 131 -2.48 -11.18 1.48
N GLN A 132 -1.42 -10.59 0.94
CA GLN A 132 -0.18 -11.31 0.63
C GLN A 132 0.64 -11.66 1.87
N PHE A 133 0.71 -10.78 2.86
CA PHE A 133 1.59 -10.96 4.00
C PHE A 133 0.94 -11.65 5.21
N ALA A 134 -0.37 -11.48 5.43
CA ALA A 134 -1.05 -12.02 6.61
C ALA A 134 -0.90 -13.54 6.77
N PRO A 135 -0.96 -14.37 5.71
CA PRO A 135 -0.79 -15.82 5.85
C PRO A 135 0.65 -16.25 6.18
N LEU A 136 1.64 -15.35 6.10
CA LEU A 136 3.06 -15.68 6.17
C LEU A 136 3.67 -15.53 7.57
N ALA A 137 2.96 -14.90 8.51
CA ALA A 137 3.46 -14.71 9.87
C ALA A 137 2.33 -14.77 10.90
N ASN A 138 2.68 -15.01 12.18
CA ASN A 138 1.71 -15.01 13.28
C ASN A 138 1.23 -13.59 13.60
N ARG A 139 2.07 -12.61 13.33
CA ARG A 139 1.78 -11.21 13.59
C ARG A 139 2.08 -10.38 12.35
N LEU A 140 1.10 -9.62 11.91
CA LEU A 140 1.26 -8.59 10.90
C LEU A 140 0.97 -7.23 11.54
N THR A 141 1.86 -6.28 11.36
CA THR A 141 1.66 -4.90 11.79
C THR A 141 1.89 -3.95 10.64
N MET A 142 1.16 -2.85 10.64
CA MET A 142 1.31 -1.77 9.67
C MET A 142 1.47 -0.45 10.39
N ALA A 143 2.23 0.45 9.78
CA ALA A 143 2.31 1.84 10.18
C ALA A 143 2.36 2.71 8.91
N ALA A 144 1.73 3.87 8.96
CA ALA A 144 1.82 4.87 7.92
C ALA A 144 2.39 6.18 8.51
N VAL A 145 3.14 6.90 7.71
CA VAL A 145 3.58 8.26 8.01
C VAL A 145 3.11 9.18 6.89
N PRO A 146 2.78 10.43 7.20
CA PRO A 146 2.34 11.37 6.18
C PRO A 146 3.51 11.80 5.28
N GLY A 147 3.21 11.99 4.01
CA GLY A 147 4.09 12.65 3.06
C GLY A 147 3.63 14.08 2.77
N ASN A 148 4.44 14.85 2.06
CA ASN A 148 4.06 16.19 1.66
C ASN A 148 3.10 16.24 0.46
N HIS A 149 3.02 15.16 -0.30
CA HIS A 149 2.05 15.00 -1.39
C HIS A 149 0.64 14.67 -0.89
N GLY A 150 0.53 14.01 0.26
CA GLY A 150 -0.74 13.69 0.91
C GLY A 150 -1.40 14.86 1.66
N GLU A 151 -0.79 16.04 1.73
CA GLU A 151 -1.37 17.20 2.42
C GLU A 151 -2.72 17.60 1.81
N SER A 152 -3.74 17.79 2.68
CA SER A 152 -5.09 18.20 2.25
C SER A 152 -5.16 19.67 1.86
N GLN A 153 -4.32 20.52 2.46
CA GLN A 153 -4.22 21.95 2.17
C GLN A 153 -2.85 22.51 2.58
N ARG A 154 -2.42 23.53 1.86
CA ARG A 154 -1.20 24.27 2.18
C ARG A 154 -1.46 25.77 2.04
N ILE A 155 -1.53 26.47 3.16
CA ILE A 155 -1.79 27.92 3.19
C ILE A 155 -0.48 28.66 2.98
N SER A 156 -0.38 29.45 1.91
CA SER A 156 0.77 30.32 1.61
C SER A 156 2.13 29.62 1.61
N GLY A 157 2.19 28.35 1.29
CA GLY A 157 3.44 27.58 1.25
C GLY A 157 4.13 27.38 2.61
N LYS A 158 3.48 27.73 3.69
CA LYS A 158 3.99 27.64 5.06
C LYS A 158 3.08 26.79 5.93
N GLY A 159 3.70 25.89 6.68
CA GLY A 159 3.01 25.01 7.62
C GLY A 159 2.66 23.66 7.03
N GLN A 160 2.75 22.67 7.87
CA GLN A 160 2.24 21.33 7.61
C GLN A 160 0.81 21.27 8.10
N THR A 161 -0.05 20.58 7.37
CA THR A 161 -1.35 20.15 7.89
C THR A 161 -1.13 19.22 9.08
N ARG A 162 -2.13 19.10 9.94
CA ARG A 162 -2.10 18.11 11.02
C ARG A 162 -1.99 16.72 10.41
N TYR A 163 -1.39 15.81 11.16
CA TYR A 163 -1.24 14.41 10.74
C TYR A 163 -2.57 13.78 10.31
N ASP A 164 -3.62 14.08 11.05
CA ASP A 164 -4.99 13.59 10.86
C ASP A 164 -5.68 14.17 9.60
N ASP A 165 -5.12 15.22 9.00
CA ASP A 165 -5.64 15.85 7.78
C ASP A 165 -4.81 15.49 6.54
N ASN A 166 -3.90 14.55 6.67
CA ASN A 166 -3.07 14.07 5.56
C ASN A 166 -3.70 12.83 4.92
N HIS A 167 -3.74 12.79 3.61
CA HIS A 167 -4.35 11.69 2.84
C HIS A 167 -3.54 10.40 2.81
N ASP A 168 -2.29 10.43 3.29
CA ASP A 168 -1.42 9.24 3.39
C ASP A 168 -1.61 8.44 4.68
N THR A 169 -2.39 8.96 5.66
CA THR A 169 -2.57 8.37 7.00
C THR A 169 -4.01 8.03 7.32
#